data_34a42e3be797e39c202a23a850212682
#
_entry.id   34a42e3be797e39c202a23a850212682
#
_cell.length_a   1.000
_cell.length_b   1.000
_cell.length_c   1.000
_cell.angle_alpha   90.00
_cell.angle_beta   90.00
_cell.angle_gamma   90.00
#
_symmetry.space_group_name_H-M   'P 1'
#
loop_
_entity.id
_entity.type
_entity.pdbx_description
1 polymer ?
#
loop_
_entity_poly.entity_id
_entity_poly.type
_entity_poly.pdbx_seq_one_letter_code
_entity_poly.pdbx_strand_id
1 'polypeptide(L)'
;MKKFIATLLSALIVLSCFTGCGAKSDAITIAVPNDTTNEARALLLLEDLGYITLKDGAGITATILDIAENPYGIEFKEVEAAQLPNVLRDVDYAVINSNYAISAGLNPMEQALTMEGSASAYSNILAVKEGEEETDKIKALVAAL
;
A
#
# COMPACT_ATOMS: atom_id res chain seq x y z
N MET A 1 -26.03 -54.77 6.96
CA MET A 1 -26.50 -53.37 7.07
C MET A 1 -25.52 -52.46 7.80
N LYS A 2 -25.01 -52.77 8.99
CA LYS A 2 -24.05 -51.88 9.71
C LYS A 2 -22.73 -51.62 8.98
N LYS A 3 -22.20 -52.57 8.21
CA LYS A 3 -20.95 -52.43 7.44
C LYS A 3 -21.09 -51.53 6.22
N PHE A 4 -22.27 -51.51 5.58
CA PHE A 4 -22.56 -50.63 4.42
C PHE A 4 -22.78 -49.17 4.83
N ILE A 5 -23.31 -48.94 6.02
CA ILE A 5 -23.49 -47.57 6.56
C ILE A 5 -22.13 -46.94 6.89
N ALA A 6 -21.17 -47.71 7.44
CA ALA A 6 -19.83 -47.23 7.77
C ALA A 6 -19.00 -46.86 6.51
N THR A 7 -19.13 -47.62 5.43
CA THR A 7 -18.45 -47.31 4.15
C THR A 7 -19.08 -46.10 3.45
N LEU A 8 -20.40 -45.90 3.55
CA LEU A 8 -21.03 -44.70 2.97
C LEU A 8 -20.66 -43.42 3.74
N LEU A 9 -20.52 -43.49 5.06
CA LEU A 9 -20.12 -42.35 5.89
C LEU A 9 -18.66 -41.96 5.64
N SER A 10 -17.74 -42.92 5.44
CA SER A 10 -16.36 -42.62 5.13
C SER A 10 -16.18 -42.02 3.74
N ALA A 11 -17.01 -42.40 2.75
CA ALA A 11 -16.99 -41.82 1.41
C ALA A 11 -17.48 -40.36 1.38
N LEU A 12 -18.46 -40.01 2.25
CA LEU A 12 -18.95 -38.64 2.36
C LEU A 12 -17.92 -37.68 2.99
N ILE A 13 -17.12 -38.17 3.95
CA ILE A 13 -16.08 -37.34 4.63
C ILE A 13 -14.91 -37.07 3.70
N VAL A 14 -14.54 -37.99 2.81
CA VAL A 14 -13.45 -37.80 1.84
C VAL A 14 -13.83 -36.81 0.74
N LEU A 15 -15.11 -36.73 0.37
CA LEU A 15 -15.58 -35.81 -0.68
C LEU A 15 -15.66 -34.34 -0.22
N SER A 16 -15.73 -34.08 1.10
CA SER A 16 -15.77 -32.72 1.65
C SER A 16 -14.38 -32.05 1.78
N CYS A 17 -13.29 -32.78 1.56
CA CYS A 17 -11.92 -32.23 1.68
C CYS A 17 -11.37 -31.60 0.39
N PHE A 18 -12.09 -31.69 -0.75
CA PHE A 18 -11.62 -31.20 -2.05
C PHE A 18 -12.17 -29.83 -2.47
N THR A 19 -12.95 -29.15 -1.65
CA THR A 19 -13.48 -27.81 -1.95
C THR A 19 -12.62 -26.67 -1.38
N GLY A 20 -11.34 -26.92 -1.13
CA GLY A 20 -10.37 -25.96 -0.61
C GLY A 20 -9.41 -25.39 -1.65
N CYS A 21 -9.79 -25.32 -2.93
CA CYS A 21 -9.09 -24.45 -3.88
C CYS A 21 -9.64 -23.04 -3.65
N GLY A 22 -8.87 -22.18 -2.95
CA GLY A 22 -9.18 -20.77 -2.87
C GLY A 22 -9.34 -20.24 -4.29
N ALA A 23 -10.58 -19.89 -4.67
CA ALA A 23 -10.79 -19.06 -5.84
C ALA A 23 -9.91 -17.81 -5.63
N LYS A 24 -8.95 -17.58 -6.53
CA LYS A 24 -8.30 -16.28 -6.63
C LYS A 24 -9.46 -15.30 -6.80
N SER A 25 -9.63 -14.35 -5.89
CA SER A 25 -10.58 -13.27 -6.12
C SER A 25 -10.10 -12.57 -7.39
N ASP A 26 -11.01 -12.33 -8.35
CA ASP A 26 -10.68 -11.48 -9.52
C ASP A 26 -10.51 -10.00 -9.10
N ALA A 27 -10.55 -9.71 -7.80
CA ALA A 27 -10.36 -8.38 -7.24
C ALA A 27 -8.89 -7.96 -7.33
N ILE A 28 -8.67 -6.73 -7.74
CA ILE A 28 -7.34 -6.11 -7.78
C ILE A 28 -6.88 -5.90 -6.33
N THR A 29 -5.70 -6.43 -5.99
CA THR A 29 -5.11 -6.27 -4.65
C THR A 29 -4.01 -5.22 -4.68
N ILE A 30 -4.12 -4.20 -3.83
CA ILE A 30 -3.10 -3.15 -3.67
C ILE A 30 -2.56 -3.15 -2.25
N ALA A 31 -1.23 -3.36 -2.10
CA ALA A 31 -0.56 -3.19 -0.82
C ALA A 31 -0.24 -1.71 -0.56
N VAL A 32 -0.54 -1.25 0.65
CA VAL A 32 -0.29 0.12 1.12
C VAL A 32 0.44 0.09 2.46
N PRO A 33 1.20 1.14 2.83
CA PRO A 33 1.79 1.26 4.17
C PRO A 33 0.72 1.25 5.27
N ASN A 34 1.02 0.69 6.42
CA ASN A 34 0.13 0.65 7.59
C ASN A 34 0.42 1.74 8.64
N ASP A 35 1.35 2.64 8.38
CA ASP A 35 1.59 3.81 9.23
C ASP A 35 0.78 5.00 8.73
N THR A 36 0.24 5.78 9.68
CA THR A 36 -0.71 6.86 9.43
C THR A 36 -0.30 7.82 8.31
N THR A 37 0.98 8.22 8.29
CA THR A 37 1.46 9.21 7.32
C THR A 37 1.57 8.62 5.91
N ASN A 38 2.18 7.45 5.79
CA ASN A 38 2.40 6.85 4.48
C ASN A 38 1.15 6.17 3.92
N GLU A 39 0.26 5.66 4.79
CA GLU A 39 -1.05 5.17 4.38
C GLU A 39 -1.88 6.30 3.74
N ALA A 40 -2.01 7.44 4.43
CA ALA A 40 -2.71 8.60 3.89
C ALA A 40 -2.15 9.07 2.53
N ARG A 41 -0.81 9.11 2.40
CA ARG A 41 -0.14 9.45 1.13
C ARG A 41 -0.49 8.46 0.01
N ALA A 42 -0.48 7.17 0.33
CA ALA A 42 -0.83 6.13 -0.64
C ALA A 42 -2.27 6.27 -1.12
N LEU A 43 -3.20 6.54 -0.21
CA LEU A 43 -4.61 6.72 -0.54
C LEU A 43 -4.87 8.01 -1.33
N LEU A 44 -4.21 9.11 -0.96
CA LEU A 44 -4.28 10.37 -1.72
C LEU A 44 -3.73 10.22 -3.14
N LEU A 45 -2.63 9.47 -3.33
CA LEU A 45 -2.11 9.16 -4.66
C LEU A 45 -3.14 8.37 -5.49
N LEU A 46 -3.81 7.38 -4.90
CA LEU A 46 -4.82 6.58 -5.59
C LEU A 46 -6.08 7.39 -5.90
N GLU A 47 -6.44 8.35 -5.05
CA GLU A 47 -7.52 9.30 -5.29
C GLU A 47 -7.17 10.26 -6.43
N ASP A 48 -5.97 10.84 -6.45
CA ASP A 48 -5.48 11.73 -7.53
C ASP A 48 -5.47 11.03 -8.88
N LEU A 49 -5.21 9.73 -8.89
CA LEU A 49 -5.28 8.87 -10.07
C LEU A 49 -6.70 8.44 -10.45
N GLY A 50 -7.71 8.75 -9.62
CA GLY A 50 -9.11 8.41 -9.87
C GLY A 50 -9.48 6.96 -9.61
N TYR A 51 -8.68 6.22 -8.85
CA TYR A 51 -8.97 4.82 -8.50
C TYR A 51 -9.93 4.68 -7.33
N ILE A 52 -9.95 5.63 -6.42
CA ILE A 52 -10.83 5.70 -5.25
C ILE A 52 -11.29 7.15 -5.05
N THR A 53 -12.30 7.33 -4.19
CA THR A 53 -12.66 8.64 -3.63
C THR A 53 -12.62 8.55 -2.12
N LEU A 54 -12.00 9.50 -1.46
CA LEU A 54 -11.97 9.59 0.01
C LEU A 54 -13.15 10.41 0.52
N LYS A 55 -13.51 10.22 1.78
CA LYS A 55 -14.50 11.05 2.47
C LYS A 55 -14.01 12.50 2.59
N ASP A 56 -14.94 13.43 2.53
CA ASP A 56 -14.64 14.84 2.73
C ASP A 56 -13.89 15.06 4.05
N GLY A 57 -12.74 15.73 3.95
CA GLY A 57 -11.92 16.07 5.11
C GLY A 57 -10.99 14.98 5.64
N ALA A 58 -10.92 13.78 5.01
CA ALA A 58 -9.99 12.72 5.41
C ALA A 58 -8.52 13.19 5.30
N GLY A 59 -8.15 13.78 4.18
CA GLY A 59 -6.87 14.48 3.97
C GLY A 59 -5.64 13.67 4.40
N ILE A 60 -4.72 14.35 5.09
CA ILE A 60 -3.42 13.79 5.49
C ILE A 60 -3.47 12.75 6.62
N THR A 61 -4.65 12.42 7.10
CA THR A 61 -4.87 11.37 8.12
C THR A 61 -5.76 10.25 7.62
N ALA A 62 -6.01 10.20 6.30
CA ALA A 62 -6.84 9.19 5.67
C ALA A 62 -6.36 7.78 5.95
N THR A 63 -7.30 6.90 6.19
CA THR A 63 -7.11 5.44 6.31
C THR A 63 -7.99 4.72 5.31
N ILE A 64 -7.82 3.42 5.12
CA ILE A 64 -8.73 2.62 4.26
C ILE A 64 -10.20 2.72 4.69
N LEU A 65 -10.47 3.05 5.95
CA LEU A 65 -11.83 3.28 6.45
C LEU A 65 -12.46 4.57 5.93
N ASP A 66 -11.67 5.48 5.40
CA ASP A 66 -12.10 6.76 4.86
C ASP A 66 -12.37 6.71 3.34
N ILE A 67 -12.25 5.54 2.72
CA ILE A 67 -12.65 5.35 1.33
C ILE A 67 -14.17 5.46 1.23
N ALA A 68 -14.65 6.46 0.48
CA ALA A 68 -16.07 6.68 0.22
C ALA A 68 -16.54 5.89 -1.01
N GLU A 69 -15.71 5.84 -2.07
CA GLU A 69 -16.00 5.10 -3.29
C GLU A 69 -14.79 4.27 -3.73
N ASN A 70 -15.07 3.04 -4.14
CA ASN A 70 -14.08 2.08 -4.65
C ASN A 70 -14.67 1.38 -5.89
N PRO A 71 -14.76 2.09 -7.02
CA PRO A 71 -15.49 1.60 -8.21
C PRO A 71 -14.84 0.37 -8.85
N TYR A 72 -13.55 0.13 -8.59
CA TYR A 72 -12.82 -1.02 -9.14
C TYR A 72 -12.80 -2.22 -8.20
N GLY A 73 -13.42 -2.14 -7.00
CA GLY A 73 -13.42 -3.23 -6.03
C GLY A 73 -12.02 -3.60 -5.54
N ILE A 74 -11.15 -2.61 -5.37
CA ILE A 74 -9.76 -2.81 -4.91
C ILE A 74 -9.77 -3.40 -3.49
N GLU A 75 -9.05 -4.50 -3.30
CA GLU A 75 -8.76 -5.06 -1.97
C GLU A 75 -7.45 -4.46 -1.45
N PHE A 76 -7.53 -3.73 -0.35
CA PHE A 76 -6.37 -3.11 0.28
C PHE A 76 -5.68 -4.05 1.26
N LYS A 77 -4.35 -4.11 1.19
CA LYS A 77 -3.50 -4.88 2.09
C LYS A 77 -2.55 -3.92 2.82
N GLU A 78 -2.85 -3.66 4.09
CA GLU A 78 -1.98 -2.83 4.93
C GLU A 78 -0.75 -3.63 5.35
N VAL A 79 0.43 -3.11 5.08
CA VAL A 79 1.72 -3.76 5.32
C VAL A 79 2.70 -2.75 5.89
N GLU A 80 3.58 -3.17 6.79
CA GLU A 80 4.69 -2.33 7.24
C GLU A 80 5.48 -1.79 6.03
N ALA A 81 5.73 -0.48 5.99
CA ALA A 81 6.29 0.21 4.82
C ALA A 81 7.61 -0.43 4.32
N ALA A 82 8.47 -0.87 5.24
CA ALA A 82 9.73 -1.55 4.91
C ALA A 82 9.54 -2.93 4.26
N GLN A 83 8.36 -3.56 4.42
CA GLN A 83 8.05 -4.88 3.88
C GLN A 83 7.35 -4.82 2.52
N LEU A 84 6.86 -3.66 2.09
CA LEU A 84 6.15 -3.50 0.81
C LEU A 84 6.92 -4.04 -0.40
N PRO A 85 8.24 -3.80 -0.55
CA PRO A 85 8.98 -4.38 -1.68
C PRO A 85 8.97 -5.92 -1.68
N ASN A 86 8.92 -6.55 -0.50
CA ASN A 86 8.95 -8.00 -0.37
C ASN A 86 7.62 -8.66 -0.76
N VAL A 87 6.49 -7.97 -0.51
CA VAL A 87 5.15 -8.49 -0.82
C VAL A 87 4.69 -8.17 -2.24
N LEU A 88 5.47 -7.43 -3.02
CA LEU A 88 5.11 -7.02 -4.39
C LEU A 88 4.78 -8.22 -5.31
N ARG A 89 5.36 -9.38 -5.06
CA ARG A 89 5.07 -10.61 -5.82
C ARG A 89 3.72 -11.28 -5.45
N ASP A 90 3.14 -10.88 -4.31
CA ASP A 90 1.96 -11.52 -3.72
C ASP A 90 0.69 -10.65 -3.87
N VAL A 91 0.82 -9.50 -4.54
CA VAL A 91 -0.24 -8.53 -4.83
C VAL A 91 -0.14 -8.06 -6.26
N ASP A 92 -1.19 -7.42 -6.78
CA ASP A 92 -1.18 -6.89 -8.14
C ASP A 92 -0.40 -5.58 -8.23
N TYR A 93 -0.51 -4.72 -7.20
CA TYR A 93 0.22 -3.45 -7.09
C TYR A 93 0.62 -3.18 -5.64
N ALA A 94 1.60 -2.30 -5.46
CA ALA A 94 1.97 -1.77 -4.15
C ALA A 94 2.35 -0.29 -4.24
N VAL A 95 1.94 0.51 -3.26
CA VAL A 95 2.42 1.89 -3.11
C VAL A 95 3.60 1.88 -2.15
N ILE A 96 4.79 2.14 -2.67
CA ILE A 96 6.05 1.97 -1.94
C ILE A 96 6.77 3.31 -1.83
N ASN A 97 7.15 3.70 -0.62
CA ASN A 97 8.00 4.88 -0.43
C ASN A 97 9.37 4.69 -1.11
N SER A 98 9.86 5.72 -1.80
CA SER A 98 11.06 5.63 -2.63
C SER A 98 12.31 5.14 -1.89
N ASN A 99 12.48 5.52 -0.61
CA ASN A 99 13.59 5.06 0.21
C ASN A 99 13.60 3.53 0.41
N TYR A 100 12.43 2.93 0.63
CA TYR A 100 12.30 1.47 0.77
C TYR A 100 12.44 0.75 -0.57
N ALA A 101 11.92 1.34 -1.65
CA ALA A 101 12.12 0.81 -3.00
C ALA A 101 13.60 0.75 -3.37
N ILE A 102 14.33 1.85 -3.18
CA ILE A 102 15.78 1.94 -3.46
C ILE A 102 16.57 0.97 -2.58
N SER A 103 16.24 0.87 -1.28
CA SER A 103 16.91 -0.06 -0.35
C SER A 103 16.71 -1.52 -0.75
N ALA A 104 15.61 -1.84 -1.42
CA ALA A 104 15.31 -3.16 -1.97
C ALA A 104 15.89 -3.40 -3.38
N GLY A 105 16.64 -2.44 -3.93
CA GLY A 105 17.25 -2.54 -5.26
C GLY A 105 16.31 -2.22 -6.42
N LEU A 106 15.13 -1.65 -6.14
CA LEU A 106 14.24 -1.15 -7.18
C LEU A 106 14.66 0.24 -7.63
N ASN A 107 14.49 0.55 -8.91
CA ASN A 107 14.67 1.90 -9.45
C ASN A 107 13.29 2.55 -9.69
N PRO A 108 12.82 3.45 -8.79
CA PRO A 108 11.50 4.06 -8.94
C PRO A 108 11.33 4.84 -10.25
N MET A 109 12.39 5.47 -10.75
CA MET A 109 12.34 6.28 -11.98
C MET A 109 12.12 5.44 -13.24
N GLU A 110 12.46 4.17 -13.22
CA GLU A 110 12.35 3.27 -14.37
C GLU A 110 11.23 2.25 -14.22
N GLN A 111 10.92 1.86 -12.97
CA GLN A 111 10.06 0.71 -12.68
C GLN A 111 8.70 1.11 -12.09
N ALA A 112 8.53 2.33 -11.56
CA ALA A 112 7.24 2.77 -11.08
C ALA A 112 6.28 3.05 -12.25
N LEU A 113 5.03 2.65 -12.09
CA LEU A 113 3.96 2.97 -13.04
C LEU A 113 3.60 4.46 -12.97
N THR A 114 3.65 5.01 -11.76
CA THR A 114 3.42 6.43 -11.46
C THR A 114 4.14 6.81 -10.18
N MET A 115 4.31 8.10 -9.95
CA MET A 115 4.92 8.66 -8.75
C MET A 115 4.09 9.83 -8.24
N GLU A 116 4.16 10.06 -6.93
CA GLU A 116 3.56 11.23 -6.27
C GLU A 116 4.12 12.52 -6.91
N GLY A 117 3.24 13.46 -7.24
CA GLY A 117 3.63 14.70 -7.89
C GLY A 117 4.31 15.69 -6.94
N SER A 118 4.94 16.72 -7.50
CA SER A 118 5.61 17.79 -6.73
C SER A 118 4.65 18.68 -5.92
N ALA A 119 3.35 18.58 -6.16
CA ALA A 119 2.30 19.27 -5.39
C ALA A 119 1.88 18.53 -4.13
N SER A 120 2.54 17.40 -3.80
CA SER A 120 2.27 16.64 -2.60
C SER A 120 2.35 17.50 -1.33
N ALA A 121 1.42 17.32 -0.41
CA ALA A 121 1.43 17.96 0.90
C ALA A 121 2.60 17.50 1.79
N TYR A 122 3.34 16.47 1.36
CA TYR A 122 4.42 15.83 2.08
C TYR A 122 5.82 16.19 1.53
N SER A 123 5.98 17.40 1.07
CA SER A 123 7.30 17.90 0.62
C SER A 123 8.33 17.78 1.76
N ASN A 124 9.52 17.30 1.43
CA ASN A 124 10.64 17.34 2.36
C ASN A 124 11.07 18.79 2.60
N ILE A 125 11.39 19.12 3.85
CA ILE A 125 11.87 20.44 4.25
C ILE A 125 13.24 20.33 4.92
N LEU A 126 14.03 21.38 4.81
CA LEU A 126 15.23 21.58 5.64
C LEU A 126 14.82 22.45 6.83
N ALA A 127 14.73 21.85 8.02
CA ALA A 127 14.44 22.57 9.24
C ALA A 127 15.74 22.93 9.96
N VAL A 128 15.80 24.15 10.46
CA VAL A 128 16.94 24.68 11.24
C VAL A 128 16.43 25.26 12.57
N LYS A 129 17.33 25.49 13.50
CA LYS A 129 17.02 26.18 14.74
C LYS A 129 16.61 27.63 14.44
N GLU A 130 15.62 28.15 15.17
CA GLU A 130 15.18 29.53 15.06
C GLU A 130 16.37 30.49 15.26
N GLY A 131 16.56 31.40 14.31
CA GLY A 131 17.65 32.35 14.28
C GLY A 131 18.97 31.86 13.67
N GLU A 132 19.04 30.59 13.19
CA GLU A 132 20.21 30.04 12.50
C GLU A 132 20.06 30.03 10.98
N GLU A 133 18.92 30.45 10.43
CA GLU A 133 18.55 30.38 9.01
C GLU A 133 19.57 31.05 8.10
N GLU A 134 20.13 32.16 8.57
CA GLU A 134 21.05 33.03 7.80
C GLU A 134 22.52 32.73 8.08
N THR A 135 22.86 31.69 8.85
CA THR A 135 24.25 31.32 9.10
C THR A 135 24.96 30.84 7.83
N ASP A 136 26.25 31.11 7.71
CA ASP A 136 27.06 30.70 6.54
C ASP A 136 27.01 29.19 6.32
N LYS A 137 26.92 28.40 7.40
CA LYS A 137 26.80 26.95 7.34
C LYS A 137 25.49 26.52 6.69
N ILE A 138 24.37 27.14 7.06
CA ILE A 138 23.06 26.80 6.49
C ILE A 138 22.96 27.28 5.04
N LYS A 139 23.48 28.50 4.75
CA LYS A 139 23.55 29.01 3.36
C LYS A 139 24.37 28.10 2.46
N ALA A 140 25.51 27.61 2.93
CA ALA A 140 26.35 26.68 2.17
C ALA A 140 25.61 25.34 1.93
N LEU A 141 24.84 24.84 2.93
CA LEU A 141 24.05 23.61 2.78
C LEU A 141 22.92 23.79 1.77
N VAL A 142 22.18 24.88 1.84
CA VAL A 142 21.08 25.17 0.89
C VAL A 142 21.60 25.32 -0.54
N ALA A 143 22.78 25.90 -0.70
CA ALA A 143 23.40 26.05 -2.03
C ALA A 143 23.90 24.72 -2.63
N ALA A 144 24.02 23.66 -1.82
CA ALA A 144 24.48 22.35 -2.22
C ALA A 144 23.32 21.35 -2.50
N LEU A 145 22.07 21.74 -2.19
CA LEU A 145 20.85 20.97 -2.44
C LEU A 145 20.24 21.33 -3.79
#